data_86ac13e190cc50c54681ddac1065c1fa
#
_entry.id   86ac13e190cc50c54681ddac1065c1fa
#
_cell.length_a   1.000
_cell.length_b   1.000
_cell.length_c   1.000
_cell.angle_alpha   90.00
_cell.angle_beta   90.00
_cell.angle_gamma   90.00
#
_symmetry.space_group_name_H-M   'P 1'
#
loop_
_entity.id
_entity.type
_entity.pdbx_description
1 polymer ?
#
loop_
_entity_poly.entity_id
_entity_poly.type
_entity_poly.pdbx_seq_one_letter_code
_entity_poly.pdbx_strand_id
1 'polypeptide(L)'
;MTPAQIEKLDWNKGEGLLPAIVQDAYSGKVLMLGYMNSDALRQTLDCKRVTFFSRSKNRLWTKGETSGNYLELVTVAADCDNDSLLVTAHPKGPTCHTGSESCFGDVKTESADLAFLSRLESVIAQRIAEKPEGSYTARIWAQGPTKMSQKVGEEGVEVALAGATQSDERLVSESADLLFHLTLLLKSRNLSLSDAVAELAHRHAAKP
;
A
#
# COMPACT_ATOMS: atom_id res chain seq x y z
N MET A 1 -7.26 -0.04 17.22
CA MET A 1 -7.65 0.87 18.33
C MET A 1 -8.80 0.24 19.10
N THR A 2 -8.77 0.27 20.43
CA THR A 2 -9.81 -0.30 21.33
C THR A 2 -10.80 0.79 21.77
N PRO A 3 -12.01 0.42 22.27
CA PRO A 3 -12.96 1.40 22.81
C PRO A 3 -12.36 2.33 23.86
N ALA A 4 -11.54 1.79 24.78
CA ALA A 4 -10.87 2.56 25.82
C ALA A 4 -9.82 3.57 25.27
N GLN A 5 -9.25 3.30 24.09
CA GLN A 5 -8.35 4.23 23.41
C GLN A 5 -9.13 5.35 22.72
N ILE A 6 -10.34 5.09 22.23
CA ILE A 6 -11.23 6.10 21.62
C ILE A 6 -11.65 7.14 22.66
N GLU A 7 -11.90 6.71 23.91
CA GLU A 7 -12.29 7.60 25.01
C GLU A 7 -11.14 8.52 25.49
N LYS A 8 -9.89 8.16 25.18
CA LYS A 8 -8.71 8.96 25.51
C LYS A 8 -8.37 10.05 24.48
N LEU A 9 -9.07 10.05 23.35
CA LEU A 9 -8.85 11.05 22.30
C LEU A 9 -9.38 12.42 22.77
N ASP A 10 -8.65 13.48 22.44
CA ASP A 10 -9.02 14.84 22.79
C ASP A 10 -10.07 15.42 21.82
N TRP A 11 -11.29 14.93 21.94
CA TRP A 11 -12.43 15.40 21.15
C TRP A 11 -12.76 16.88 21.40
N ASN A 12 -12.38 17.43 22.56
CA ASN A 12 -12.71 18.81 22.95
C ASN A 12 -11.90 19.83 22.16
N LYS A 13 -10.65 19.55 21.88
CA LYS A 13 -9.73 20.43 21.15
C LYS A 13 -10.22 20.76 19.73
N GLY A 14 -10.95 19.82 19.11
CA GLY A 14 -11.52 19.95 17.77
C GLY A 14 -13.04 20.08 17.72
N GLU A 15 -13.68 20.56 18.80
CA GLU A 15 -15.15 20.71 18.86
C GLU A 15 -15.90 19.41 18.51
N GLY A 16 -15.40 18.28 18.98
CA GLY A 16 -15.97 16.94 18.72
C GLY A 16 -15.49 16.30 17.41
N LEU A 17 -14.57 16.92 16.68
CA LEU A 17 -14.02 16.40 15.44
C LEU A 17 -12.49 16.33 15.49
N LEU A 18 -11.93 15.20 15.08
CA LEU A 18 -10.49 15.05 14.87
C LEU A 18 -10.17 14.99 13.38
N PRO A 19 -9.09 15.65 12.93
CA PRO A 19 -8.55 15.44 11.61
C PRO A 19 -8.06 13.99 11.49
N ALA A 20 -8.40 13.34 10.39
CA ALA A 20 -7.97 11.99 10.07
C ALA A 20 -7.22 12.01 8.74
N ILE A 21 -5.91 11.82 8.82
CA ILE A 21 -5.03 11.66 7.67
C ILE A 21 -5.14 10.21 7.22
N VAL A 22 -5.51 10.00 5.96
CA VAL A 22 -5.58 8.64 5.38
C VAL A 22 -4.37 8.41 4.51
N GLN A 23 -3.66 7.33 4.81
CA GLN A 23 -2.44 6.89 4.13
C GLN A 23 -2.67 5.51 3.49
N ASP A 24 -2.19 5.34 2.27
CA ASP A 24 -2.17 4.04 1.61
C ASP A 24 -1.22 3.09 2.37
N ALA A 25 -1.74 1.95 2.80
CA ALA A 25 -0.99 0.97 3.57
C ALA A 25 0.13 0.28 2.77
N TYR A 26 0.07 0.29 1.43
CA TYR A 26 1.12 -0.28 0.59
C TYR A 26 2.23 0.73 0.29
N SER A 27 1.86 1.92 -0.16
CA SER A 27 2.80 2.89 -0.69
C SER A 27 3.25 3.93 0.33
N GLY A 28 2.56 4.07 1.47
CA GLY A 28 2.76 5.17 2.40
C GLY A 28 2.30 6.53 1.87
N LYS A 29 1.70 6.61 0.68
CA LYS A 29 1.21 7.85 0.08
C LYS A 29 0.03 8.38 0.88
N VAL A 30 0.02 9.67 1.20
CA VAL A 30 -1.16 10.31 1.80
C VAL A 30 -2.25 10.42 0.74
N LEU A 31 -3.41 9.84 1.02
CA LEU A 31 -4.54 9.75 0.10
C LEU A 31 -5.49 10.94 0.23
N MET A 32 -5.86 11.28 1.45
CA MET A 32 -6.77 12.37 1.77
C MET A 32 -6.70 12.75 3.24
N LEU A 33 -7.32 13.89 3.57
CA LEU A 33 -7.66 14.28 4.92
C LEU A 33 -9.18 14.41 5.02
N GLY A 34 -9.75 13.90 6.08
CA GLY A 34 -11.14 14.08 6.47
C GLY A 34 -11.28 14.34 7.96
N TYR A 35 -12.50 14.47 8.45
CA TYR A 35 -12.77 14.66 9.87
C TYR A 35 -13.61 13.50 10.38
N MET A 36 -13.31 13.05 11.60
CA MET A 36 -14.07 12.01 12.30
C MET A 36 -14.56 12.54 13.64
N ASN A 37 -15.81 12.25 13.96
CA ASN A 37 -16.28 12.25 15.34
C ASN A 37 -16.17 10.84 15.93
N SER A 38 -16.52 10.66 17.19
CA SER A 38 -16.47 9.35 17.86
C SER A 38 -17.28 8.29 17.12
N ASP A 39 -18.46 8.63 16.58
CA ASP A 39 -19.31 7.70 15.85
C ASP A 39 -18.71 7.29 14.50
N ALA A 40 -18.10 8.23 13.76
CA ALA A 40 -17.40 7.94 12.52
C ALA A 40 -16.22 6.97 12.73
N LEU A 41 -15.47 7.19 13.81
CA LEU A 41 -14.35 6.31 14.17
C LEU A 41 -14.84 4.91 14.57
N ARG A 42 -15.88 4.80 15.40
CA ARG A 42 -16.50 3.52 15.77
C ARG A 42 -17.00 2.78 14.54
N GLN A 43 -17.74 3.46 13.68
CA GLN A 43 -18.23 2.86 12.42
C GLN A 43 -17.07 2.40 11.52
N THR A 44 -15.99 3.17 11.43
CA THR A 44 -14.78 2.78 10.68
C THR A 44 -14.19 1.47 11.20
N LEU A 45 -14.08 1.33 12.52
CA LEU A 45 -13.53 0.14 13.16
C LEU A 45 -14.44 -1.09 12.99
N ASP A 46 -15.75 -0.89 13.04
CA ASP A 46 -16.76 -1.97 12.96
C ASP A 46 -16.90 -2.48 11.52
N CYS A 47 -17.14 -1.59 10.54
CA CYS A 47 -17.37 -1.98 9.16
C CYS A 47 -16.09 -2.18 8.34
N LYS A 48 -14.90 -1.89 8.91
CA LYS A 48 -13.58 -1.94 8.25
C LYS A 48 -13.48 -1.07 7.00
N ARG A 49 -14.25 0.00 6.92
CA ARG A 49 -14.23 0.99 5.84
C ARG A 49 -14.14 2.39 6.42
N VAL A 50 -13.26 3.22 5.87
CA VAL A 50 -13.03 4.57 6.40
C VAL A 50 -14.28 5.42 6.25
N THR A 51 -14.82 5.84 7.40
CA THR A 51 -16.02 6.67 7.54
C THR A 51 -15.65 7.98 8.21
N PHE A 52 -16.14 9.07 7.67
CA PHE A 52 -15.93 10.43 8.16
C PHE A 52 -17.22 11.06 8.65
N PHE A 53 -17.09 12.18 9.33
CA PHE A 53 -18.17 13.08 9.59
C PHE A 53 -18.15 14.25 8.59
N SER A 54 -19.21 14.38 7.81
CA SER A 54 -19.37 15.48 6.86
C SER A 54 -19.85 16.74 7.59
N ARG A 55 -19.00 17.73 7.74
CA ARG A 55 -19.34 19.03 8.38
C ARG A 55 -20.45 19.77 7.63
N SER A 56 -20.43 19.73 6.30
CA SER A 56 -21.42 20.45 5.47
C SER A 56 -22.79 19.78 5.45
N LYS A 57 -22.84 18.44 5.55
CA LYS A 57 -24.09 17.64 5.50
C LYS A 57 -24.54 17.18 6.87
N ASN A 58 -23.76 17.43 7.91
CA ASN A 58 -24.00 17.03 9.29
C ASN A 58 -24.39 15.55 9.44
N ARG A 59 -23.65 14.64 8.78
CA ARG A 59 -23.88 13.19 8.79
C ARG A 59 -22.60 12.38 8.68
N LEU A 60 -22.67 11.13 9.06
CA LEU A 60 -21.62 10.16 8.72
C LEU A 60 -21.57 9.92 7.20
N TRP A 61 -20.38 9.72 6.70
CA TRP A 61 -20.11 9.46 5.30
C TRP A 61 -18.99 8.44 5.13
N THR A 62 -19.29 7.26 4.60
CA THR A 62 -18.28 6.25 4.30
C THR A 62 -17.67 6.55 2.93
N LYS A 63 -16.36 6.70 2.89
CA LYS A 63 -15.63 6.94 1.64
C LYS A 63 -15.90 5.81 0.66
N GLY A 64 -16.38 6.17 -0.52
CA GLY A 64 -16.76 5.20 -1.56
C GLY A 64 -18.22 4.75 -1.52
N GLU A 65 -19.06 5.25 -0.61
CA GLU A 65 -20.49 4.85 -0.50
C GLU A 65 -21.28 5.04 -1.82
N THR A 66 -20.86 5.99 -2.66
CA THR A 66 -21.49 6.26 -3.96
C THR A 66 -20.70 5.71 -5.14
N SER A 67 -19.36 5.81 -5.09
CA SER A 67 -18.49 5.46 -6.22
C SER A 67 -18.03 4.00 -6.23
N GLY A 68 -18.17 3.26 -5.13
CA GLY A 68 -17.58 1.94 -4.95
C GLY A 68 -16.08 1.98 -4.58
N ASN A 69 -15.43 3.13 -4.67
CA ASN A 69 -14.01 3.29 -4.35
C ASN A 69 -13.80 3.44 -2.85
N TYR A 70 -13.96 2.35 -2.13
CA TYR A 70 -13.80 2.29 -0.69
C TYR A 70 -12.34 2.38 -0.27
N LEU A 71 -12.11 2.81 0.97
CA LEU A 71 -10.84 2.71 1.68
C LEU A 71 -11.01 1.63 2.75
N GLU A 72 -10.42 0.46 2.52
CA GLU A 72 -10.47 -0.66 3.48
C GLU A 72 -9.48 -0.43 4.59
N LEU A 73 -9.96 -0.40 5.82
CA LEU A 73 -9.17 -0.12 7.01
C LEU A 73 -8.12 -1.20 7.27
N VAL A 74 -6.87 -0.77 7.48
CA VAL A 74 -5.78 -1.61 8.02
C VAL A 74 -5.60 -1.28 9.50
N THR A 75 -5.28 -0.03 9.85
CA THR A 75 -5.12 0.37 11.24
C THR A 75 -5.44 1.86 11.44
N VAL A 76 -5.67 2.23 12.72
CA VAL A 76 -5.80 3.62 13.16
C VAL A 76 -4.88 3.84 14.35
N ALA A 77 -4.10 4.91 14.30
CA ALA A 77 -3.30 5.40 15.40
C ALA A 77 -3.69 6.85 15.73
N ALA A 78 -3.62 7.22 16.99
CA ALA A 78 -3.64 8.61 17.42
C ALA A 78 -2.21 9.16 17.43
N ASP A 79 -2.08 10.47 17.32
CA ASP A 79 -0.81 11.16 17.53
C ASP A 79 -0.46 11.29 19.02
N CYS A 80 0.62 12.01 19.34
CA CYS A 80 1.18 12.05 20.69
C CYS A 80 0.31 12.79 21.72
N ASP A 81 -0.54 13.73 21.30
CA ASP A 81 -1.47 14.48 22.15
C ASP A 81 -2.95 14.14 21.92
N ASN A 82 -3.21 13.07 21.16
CA ASN A 82 -4.52 12.45 20.93
C ASN A 82 -5.54 13.36 20.21
N ASP A 83 -5.11 14.33 19.42
CA ASP A 83 -5.98 15.26 18.72
C ASP A 83 -6.03 15.05 17.20
N SER A 84 -5.29 14.06 16.68
CA SER A 84 -5.23 13.72 15.27
C SER A 84 -5.20 12.19 15.08
N LEU A 85 -5.71 11.73 13.94
CA LEU A 85 -5.73 10.31 13.59
C LEU A 85 -4.91 10.05 12.32
N LEU A 86 -4.04 9.05 12.37
CA LEU A 86 -3.45 8.42 11.20
C LEU A 86 -4.22 7.13 10.91
N VAL A 87 -4.84 7.09 9.75
CA VAL A 87 -5.61 5.93 9.26
C VAL A 87 -4.87 5.31 8.10
N THR A 88 -4.37 4.09 8.23
CA THR A 88 -3.83 3.35 7.10
C THR A 88 -4.91 2.47 6.48
N ALA A 89 -5.02 2.50 5.15
CA ALA A 89 -6.08 1.81 4.42
C ALA A 89 -5.61 1.31 3.06
N HIS A 90 -6.29 0.30 2.53
CA HIS A 90 -6.13 -0.16 1.15
C HIS A 90 -7.21 0.48 0.26
N PRO A 91 -6.84 1.33 -0.71
CA PRO A 91 -7.80 1.90 -1.64
C PRO A 91 -8.26 0.86 -2.67
N LYS A 92 -9.58 0.77 -2.91
CA LYS A 92 -10.19 -0.09 -3.95
C LYS A 92 -10.32 0.61 -5.31
N GLY A 93 -9.80 1.81 -5.41
CA GLY A 93 -9.81 2.63 -6.63
C GLY A 93 -9.37 4.05 -6.32
N PRO A 94 -9.52 4.97 -7.25
CA PRO A 94 -9.14 6.36 -7.06
C PRO A 94 -9.78 6.97 -5.82
N THR A 95 -8.95 7.58 -4.96
CA THR A 95 -9.45 8.20 -3.74
C THR A 95 -10.11 9.56 -4.04
N CYS A 96 -9.54 10.33 -4.94
CA CYS A 96 -10.09 11.64 -5.30
C CYS A 96 -11.32 11.51 -6.21
N HIS A 97 -12.27 12.45 -6.05
CA HIS A 97 -13.46 12.53 -6.92
C HIS A 97 -13.12 12.93 -8.37
N THR A 98 -11.91 13.46 -8.60
CA THR A 98 -11.38 13.77 -9.94
C THR A 98 -10.81 12.56 -10.66
N GLY A 99 -10.79 11.38 -10.02
CA GLY A 99 -10.22 10.16 -10.57
C GLY A 99 -8.74 9.94 -10.25
N SER A 100 -8.08 10.86 -9.52
CA SER A 100 -6.69 10.67 -9.07
C SER A 100 -6.59 9.79 -7.83
N GLU A 101 -5.43 9.14 -7.65
CA GLU A 101 -5.16 8.25 -6.50
C GLU A 101 -5.24 9.00 -5.17
N SER A 102 -4.78 10.25 -5.14
CA SER A 102 -4.75 11.10 -3.97
C SER A 102 -5.47 12.41 -4.20
N CYS A 103 -6.08 12.96 -3.15
CA CYS A 103 -6.64 14.33 -3.16
C CYS A 103 -5.54 15.41 -3.24
N PHE A 104 -4.29 15.05 -2.97
CA PHE A 104 -3.14 15.94 -3.05
C PHE A 104 -2.41 15.88 -4.41
N GLY A 105 -3.00 15.16 -5.39
CA GLY A 105 -2.38 14.98 -6.72
C GLY A 105 -1.11 14.12 -6.67
N ASP A 106 -0.25 14.33 -7.65
CA ASP A 106 1.02 13.61 -7.77
C ASP A 106 2.14 14.36 -7.04
N VAL A 107 2.07 14.37 -5.72
CA VAL A 107 3.20 14.84 -4.90
C VAL A 107 4.31 13.81 -5.03
N LYS A 108 5.36 14.18 -5.76
CA LYS A 108 6.57 13.35 -5.88
C LYS A 108 7.37 13.44 -4.59
N THR A 109 7.69 12.29 -4.03
CA THR A 109 8.69 12.13 -2.96
C THR A 109 9.84 11.31 -3.51
N GLU A 110 11.04 11.44 -2.96
CA GLU A 110 12.22 10.67 -3.39
C GLU A 110 12.00 9.15 -3.33
N SER A 111 11.08 8.69 -2.47
CA SER A 111 10.72 7.27 -2.32
C SER A 111 9.44 6.86 -3.07
N ALA A 112 8.79 7.77 -3.80
CA ALA A 112 7.50 7.48 -4.44
C ALA A 112 7.59 6.31 -5.45
N ASP A 113 8.71 6.23 -6.16
CA ASP A 113 8.94 5.19 -7.16
C ASP A 113 9.16 3.81 -6.49
N LEU A 114 9.84 3.75 -5.34
CA LEU A 114 10.03 2.51 -4.59
C LEU A 114 8.72 1.99 -3.97
N ALA A 115 7.78 2.87 -3.65
CA ALA A 115 6.44 2.48 -3.19
C ALA A 115 5.67 1.67 -4.24
N PHE A 116 6.00 1.79 -5.53
CA PHE A 116 5.44 0.97 -6.59
C PHE A 116 5.70 -0.53 -6.39
N LEU A 117 6.80 -0.93 -5.75
CA LEU A 117 7.09 -2.35 -5.48
C LEU A 117 6.01 -3.02 -4.62
N SER A 118 5.49 -2.33 -3.59
CA SER A 118 4.37 -2.85 -2.79
C SER A 118 3.08 -2.97 -3.60
N ARG A 119 2.84 -2.02 -4.53
CA ARG A 119 1.71 -2.10 -5.46
C ARG A 119 1.88 -3.25 -6.47
N LEU A 120 3.11 -3.48 -6.95
CA LEU A 120 3.42 -4.61 -7.85
C LEU A 120 3.08 -5.94 -7.21
N GLU A 121 3.38 -6.15 -5.92
CA GLU A 121 2.99 -7.37 -5.19
C GLU A 121 1.48 -7.59 -5.19
N SER A 122 0.70 -6.52 -5.01
CA SER A 122 -0.76 -6.58 -5.04
C SER A 122 -1.29 -6.91 -6.43
N VAL A 123 -0.72 -6.32 -7.48
CA VAL A 123 -1.05 -6.62 -8.89
C VAL A 123 -0.72 -8.07 -9.23
N ILE A 124 0.43 -8.57 -8.81
CA ILE A 124 0.83 -9.97 -8.98
C ILE A 124 -0.17 -10.90 -8.28
N ALA A 125 -0.52 -10.61 -7.01
CA ALA A 125 -1.50 -11.40 -6.26
C ALA A 125 -2.87 -11.44 -6.95
N GLN A 126 -3.34 -10.30 -7.44
CA GLN A 126 -4.59 -10.22 -8.19
C GLN A 126 -4.55 -11.07 -9.48
N ARG A 127 -3.50 -10.95 -10.28
CA ARG A 127 -3.35 -11.71 -11.53
C ARG A 127 -3.25 -13.23 -11.31
N ILE A 128 -2.66 -13.65 -10.18
CA ILE A 128 -2.63 -15.05 -9.77
C ILE A 128 -4.03 -15.55 -9.43
N ALA A 129 -4.83 -14.76 -8.71
CA ALA A 129 -6.18 -15.12 -8.32
C ALA A 129 -7.16 -15.13 -9.49
N GLU A 130 -7.17 -14.06 -10.30
CA GLU A 130 -8.13 -13.85 -11.38
C GLU A 130 -7.76 -14.61 -12.67
N LYS A 131 -6.50 -14.91 -12.88
CA LYS A 131 -5.95 -15.61 -14.07
C LYS A 131 -6.45 -15.02 -15.40
N PRO A 132 -6.31 -13.70 -15.62
CA PRO A 132 -6.83 -13.09 -16.85
C PRO A 132 -6.18 -13.73 -18.08
N GLU A 133 -6.95 -13.85 -19.16
CA GLU A 133 -6.48 -14.37 -20.43
C GLU A 133 -5.25 -13.59 -20.94
N GLY A 134 -4.24 -14.28 -21.42
CA GLY A 134 -2.97 -13.66 -21.88
C GLY A 134 -2.02 -13.19 -20.78
N SER A 135 -2.38 -13.33 -19.49
CA SER A 135 -1.54 -12.88 -18.38
C SER A 135 -0.22 -13.66 -18.30
N TYR A 136 0.89 -12.95 -18.50
CA TYR A 136 2.24 -13.49 -18.30
C TYR A 136 2.44 -13.99 -16.86
N THR A 137 2.03 -13.21 -15.87
CA THR A 137 2.11 -13.57 -14.43
C THR A 137 1.41 -14.89 -14.15
N ALA A 138 0.16 -15.06 -14.61
CA ALA A 138 -0.62 -16.27 -14.40
C ALA A 138 0.03 -17.49 -15.11
N ARG A 139 0.60 -17.28 -16.29
CA ARG A 139 1.29 -18.33 -17.06
C ARG A 139 2.55 -18.82 -16.35
N ILE A 140 3.41 -17.91 -15.83
CA ILE A 140 4.61 -18.31 -15.10
C ILE A 140 4.24 -18.95 -13.76
N TRP A 141 3.24 -18.41 -13.06
CA TRP A 141 2.75 -19.00 -11.81
C TRP A 141 2.30 -20.44 -11.96
N ALA A 142 1.57 -20.75 -13.04
CA ALA A 142 1.07 -22.10 -13.31
C ALA A 142 2.19 -23.12 -13.57
N GLN A 143 3.40 -22.67 -13.97
CA GLN A 143 4.56 -23.55 -14.18
C GLN A 143 5.31 -23.90 -12.88
N GLY A 144 4.93 -23.28 -11.76
CA GLY A 144 5.42 -23.61 -10.43
C GLY A 144 6.77 -23.00 -10.05
N PRO A 145 7.22 -23.24 -8.79
CA PRO A 145 8.39 -22.58 -8.22
C PRO A 145 9.69 -22.81 -8.98
N THR A 146 9.87 -23.99 -9.59
CA THR A 146 11.08 -24.32 -10.37
C THR A 146 11.26 -23.36 -11.54
N LYS A 147 10.17 -23.05 -12.27
CA LYS A 147 10.22 -22.10 -13.39
C LYS A 147 10.48 -20.68 -12.91
N MET A 148 9.88 -20.29 -11.79
CA MET A 148 10.13 -18.96 -11.19
C MET A 148 11.59 -18.83 -10.74
N SER A 149 12.17 -19.87 -10.11
CA SER A 149 13.59 -19.88 -9.72
C SER A 149 14.52 -19.82 -10.92
N GLN A 150 14.19 -20.55 -11.99
CA GLN A 150 14.93 -20.48 -13.26
C GLN A 150 14.94 -19.04 -13.79
N LYS A 151 13.78 -18.36 -13.82
CA LYS A 151 13.67 -16.98 -14.30
C LYS A 151 14.51 -16.01 -13.46
N VAL A 152 14.48 -16.12 -12.13
CA VAL A 152 15.33 -15.29 -11.26
C VAL A 152 16.83 -15.49 -11.59
N GLY A 153 17.25 -16.73 -11.89
CA GLY A 153 18.62 -17.02 -12.30
C GLY A 153 18.95 -16.39 -13.64
N GLU A 154 18.08 -16.53 -14.65
CA GLU A 154 18.23 -15.93 -15.98
C GLU A 154 18.40 -14.41 -15.89
N GLU A 155 17.43 -13.73 -15.24
CA GLU A 155 17.44 -12.26 -15.10
C GLU A 155 18.64 -11.76 -14.26
N GLY A 156 19.05 -12.54 -13.26
CA GLY A 156 20.26 -12.20 -12.48
C GLY A 156 21.53 -12.23 -13.34
N VAL A 157 21.66 -13.17 -14.26
CA VAL A 157 22.77 -13.21 -15.22
C VAL A 157 22.68 -12.05 -16.21
N GLU A 158 21.47 -11.73 -16.71
CA GLU A 158 21.28 -10.63 -17.65
C GLU A 158 21.60 -9.26 -17.02
N VAL A 159 21.22 -9.04 -15.75
CA VAL A 159 21.65 -7.86 -14.97
C VAL A 159 23.17 -7.78 -14.88
N ALA A 160 23.85 -8.88 -14.55
CA ALA A 160 25.32 -8.90 -14.43
C ALA A 160 26.02 -8.60 -15.77
N LEU A 161 25.51 -9.15 -16.87
CA LEU A 161 26.02 -8.88 -18.20
C LEU A 161 25.76 -7.44 -18.64
N ALA A 162 24.55 -6.94 -18.39
CA ALA A 162 24.20 -5.55 -18.70
C ALA A 162 25.08 -4.55 -17.95
N GLY A 163 25.30 -4.78 -16.65
CA GLY A 163 26.17 -3.93 -15.84
C GLY A 163 27.65 -3.97 -16.24
N ALA A 164 28.11 -5.08 -16.82
CA ALA A 164 29.51 -5.21 -17.25
C ALA A 164 29.77 -4.67 -18.67
N THR A 165 28.80 -4.78 -19.59
CA THR A 165 29.09 -4.65 -21.03
C THR A 165 28.04 -3.89 -21.85
N GLN A 166 26.90 -3.47 -21.25
CA GLN A 166 25.80 -2.86 -21.98
C GLN A 166 25.50 -1.44 -21.49
N SER A 167 24.41 -0.83 -21.97
CA SER A 167 24.02 0.52 -21.58
C SER A 167 23.26 0.55 -20.24
N ASP A 168 23.19 1.74 -19.62
CA ASP A 168 22.45 1.96 -18.38
C ASP A 168 20.95 1.65 -18.56
N GLU A 169 20.38 1.97 -19.72
CA GLU A 169 18.97 1.65 -20.02
C GLU A 169 18.74 0.14 -20.01
N ARG A 170 19.69 -0.63 -20.55
CA ARG A 170 19.59 -2.09 -20.54
C ARG A 170 19.74 -2.65 -19.13
N LEU A 171 20.68 -2.13 -18.36
CA LEU A 171 20.86 -2.50 -16.95
C LEU A 171 19.58 -2.24 -16.14
N VAL A 172 18.93 -1.09 -16.33
CA VAL A 172 17.67 -0.75 -15.66
C VAL A 172 16.55 -1.72 -16.08
N SER A 173 16.43 -2.06 -17.38
CA SER A 173 15.43 -3.00 -17.89
C SER A 173 15.58 -4.38 -17.24
N GLU A 174 16.78 -4.96 -17.26
CA GLU A 174 17.04 -6.29 -16.70
C GLU A 174 16.84 -6.29 -15.15
N SER A 175 17.21 -5.19 -14.50
CA SER A 175 16.96 -5.03 -13.06
C SER A 175 15.47 -5.03 -12.73
N ALA A 176 14.64 -4.43 -13.58
CA ALA A 176 13.19 -4.44 -13.40
C ALA A 176 12.60 -5.86 -13.59
N ASP A 177 13.10 -6.62 -14.58
CA ASP A 177 12.69 -8.00 -14.80
C ASP A 177 13.12 -8.91 -13.65
N LEU A 178 14.32 -8.73 -13.12
CA LEU A 178 14.78 -9.43 -11.93
C LEU A 178 13.88 -9.16 -10.71
N LEU A 179 13.54 -7.90 -10.45
CA LEU A 179 12.65 -7.52 -9.34
C LEU A 179 11.25 -8.14 -9.50
N PHE A 180 10.71 -8.15 -10.71
CA PHE A 180 9.41 -8.79 -10.99
C PHE A 180 9.46 -10.29 -10.71
N HIS A 181 10.44 -11.01 -11.24
CA HIS A 181 10.56 -12.47 -11.07
C HIS A 181 10.89 -12.86 -9.64
N LEU A 182 11.71 -12.06 -8.93
CA LEU A 182 11.99 -12.24 -7.51
C LEU A 182 10.70 -12.10 -6.67
N THR A 183 9.89 -11.07 -6.94
CA THR A 183 8.62 -10.85 -6.28
C THR A 183 7.68 -12.05 -6.46
N LEU A 184 7.59 -12.57 -7.68
CA LEU A 184 6.77 -13.73 -8.01
C LEU A 184 7.25 -15.00 -7.30
N LEU A 185 8.55 -15.23 -7.22
CA LEU A 185 9.16 -16.35 -6.52
C LEU A 185 8.91 -16.28 -5.01
N LEU A 186 9.14 -15.11 -4.38
CA LEU A 186 8.84 -14.90 -2.97
C LEU A 186 7.39 -15.21 -2.66
N LYS A 187 6.46 -14.71 -3.48
CA LYS A 187 5.01 -14.96 -3.36
C LYS A 187 4.69 -16.45 -3.38
N SER A 188 5.39 -17.27 -4.19
CA SER A 188 5.20 -18.72 -4.26
C SER A 188 5.54 -19.45 -2.93
N ARG A 189 6.26 -18.78 -2.05
CA ARG A 189 6.65 -19.27 -0.72
C ARG A 189 5.91 -18.57 0.41
N ASN A 190 4.86 -17.79 0.11
CA ASN A 190 4.14 -16.91 1.02
C ASN A 190 5.03 -15.86 1.70
N LEU A 191 6.08 -15.41 1.00
CA LEU A 191 6.96 -14.31 1.38
C LEU A 191 6.68 -13.08 0.52
N SER A 192 7.22 -11.93 0.95
CA SER A 192 7.10 -10.63 0.30
C SER A 192 8.47 -9.97 0.10
N LEU A 193 8.53 -8.93 -0.72
CA LEU A 193 9.72 -8.07 -0.78
C LEU A 193 10.00 -7.41 0.57
N SER A 194 8.96 -7.11 1.35
CA SER A 194 9.12 -6.55 2.70
C SER A 194 9.90 -7.47 3.62
N ASP A 195 9.78 -8.80 3.50
CA ASP A 195 10.57 -9.73 4.29
C ASP A 195 12.06 -9.65 3.93
N ALA A 196 12.38 -9.52 2.63
CA ALA A 196 13.75 -9.33 2.17
C ALA A 196 14.32 -7.97 2.64
N VAL A 197 13.52 -6.91 2.59
CA VAL A 197 13.90 -5.57 3.07
C VAL A 197 14.12 -5.58 4.59
N ALA A 198 13.26 -6.26 5.35
CA ALA A 198 13.40 -6.41 6.80
C ALA A 198 14.71 -7.14 7.16
N GLU A 199 15.09 -8.18 6.41
CA GLU A 199 16.37 -8.88 6.60
C GLU A 199 17.57 -7.96 6.29
N LEU A 200 17.48 -7.12 5.24
CA LEU A 200 18.52 -6.13 4.96
C LEU A 200 18.67 -5.11 6.10
N ALA A 201 17.54 -4.61 6.61
CA ALA A 201 17.52 -3.67 7.74
C ALA A 201 18.11 -4.31 9.00
N HIS A 202 17.75 -5.57 9.28
CA HIS A 202 18.31 -6.32 10.42
C HIS A 202 19.83 -6.46 10.32
N ARG A 203 20.36 -6.85 9.15
CA ARG A 203 21.82 -6.96 8.92
C ARG A 203 22.53 -5.62 9.04
N HIS A 204 21.87 -4.53 8.64
CA HIS A 204 22.44 -3.19 8.77
C HIS A 204 22.50 -2.73 10.23
N ALA A 205 21.45 -2.98 11.01
CA ALA A 205 21.40 -2.64 12.44
C ALA A 205 22.36 -3.48 13.30
N ALA A 206 22.70 -4.70 12.87
CA ALA A 206 23.58 -5.61 13.59
C ALA A 206 25.09 -5.35 13.32
N LYS A 207 25.43 -4.41 12.42
CA LYS A 207 26.83 -4.00 12.20
C LYS A 207 27.19 -2.86 13.13
N PRO A 208 28.30 -2.97 13.92
CA PRO A 208 28.79 -1.91 14.79
C PRO A 208 29.31 -0.71 13.99
#